data_359c06c14d1c4ecfa29edf5bccd44df0
#
_entry.id   359c06c14d1c4ecfa29edf5bccd44df0
#
_cell.length_a   1.000
_cell.length_b   1.000
_cell.length_c   1.000
_cell.angle_alpha   90.00
_cell.angle_beta   90.00
_cell.angle_gamma   90.00
#
_symmetry.space_group_name_H-M   'P 1'
#
loop_
_entity.id
_entity.type
_entity.pdbx_description
1 polymer ?
#
loop_
_entity_poly.entity_id
_entity_poly.type
_entity_poly.pdbx_seq_one_letter_code
_entity_poly.pdbx_strand_id
1 'polypeptide(L)'
;MPTLYTHSDSNKRKTWLLLSVFFMSIILIGYVFSYAMESSAILYFAVIFSVVSSFISYWWSDKIVLKMSNAKLIKFEENKELYRIVENLCITAGLPTPRIYIIQDSAPNAFATGRDPEHAVVAVTSGLLEKLDRSELEGVIAHELSHIGNRDILLATLVTVLVGVVVLLADFFRRWTFFGSHRRRSDSKGGGQLQLIMLILAIVLSILAPIFAYLMQFAISRKREFAADADGALLTRYPEGLAMALEKISADPEPLEAANRATAHLYISSPFKKHTPYPSQEGNKKKGFFARAMMTHPPMEERVAALRGMDVKK
;
A
#
# COMPACT_ATOMS: atom_id res chain seq x y z
N MET A 1 -22.53 -7.04 15.87
CA MET A 1 -21.53 -5.97 15.66
C MET A 1 -20.19 -6.63 15.40
N PRO A 2 -19.39 -6.19 14.42
CA PRO A 2 -18.06 -6.74 14.21
C PRO A 2 -17.17 -6.37 15.42
N THR A 3 -16.53 -7.35 16.02
CA THR A 3 -15.55 -7.17 17.10
C THR A 3 -14.14 -7.08 16.50
N LEU A 4 -13.15 -6.57 17.24
CA LEU A 4 -11.75 -6.55 16.86
C LEU A 4 -11.26 -7.93 16.35
N TYR A 5 -11.71 -9.01 16.97
CA TYR A 5 -11.39 -10.38 16.57
C TYR A 5 -11.94 -10.75 15.19
N THR A 6 -13.15 -10.30 14.85
CA THR A 6 -13.77 -10.59 13.54
C THR A 6 -13.08 -9.84 12.40
N HIS A 7 -12.52 -8.65 12.64
CA HIS A 7 -11.72 -7.91 11.66
C HIS A 7 -10.40 -8.62 11.38
N SER A 8 -9.67 -9.02 12.41
CA SER A 8 -8.41 -9.76 12.29
C SER A 8 -8.57 -11.06 11.48
N ASP A 9 -9.59 -11.85 11.77
CA ASP A 9 -9.84 -13.11 11.06
C ASP A 9 -10.28 -12.89 9.61
N SER A 10 -11.03 -11.83 9.35
CA SER A 10 -11.39 -11.44 7.98
C SER A 10 -10.14 -11.06 7.18
N ASN A 11 -9.22 -10.29 7.77
CA ASN A 11 -7.98 -9.88 7.12
C ASN A 11 -7.05 -11.06 6.84
N LYS A 12 -6.93 -12.01 7.77
CA LYS A 12 -6.19 -13.27 7.55
C LYS A 12 -6.75 -14.07 6.36
N ARG A 13 -8.09 -14.25 6.31
CA ARG A 13 -8.74 -14.96 5.18
C ARG A 13 -8.50 -14.25 3.85
N LYS A 14 -8.59 -12.92 3.80
CA LYS A 14 -8.29 -12.12 2.60
C LYS A 14 -6.85 -12.27 2.17
N THR A 15 -5.91 -12.29 3.13
CA THR A 15 -4.49 -12.49 2.87
C THR A 15 -4.23 -13.84 2.19
N TRP A 16 -4.79 -14.92 2.74
CA TRP A 16 -4.64 -16.25 2.14
C TRP A 16 -5.31 -16.36 0.77
N LEU A 17 -6.48 -15.75 0.61
CA LEU A 17 -7.16 -15.68 -0.70
C LEU A 17 -6.30 -14.95 -1.73
N LEU A 18 -5.73 -13.80 -1.36
CA LEU A 18 -4.86 -13.01 -2.22
C LEU A 18 -3.64 -13.81 -2.67
N LEU A 19 -2.94 -14.45 -1.73
CA LEU A 19 -1.78 -15.29 -2.03
C LEU A 19 -2.15 -16.47 -2.94
N SER A 20 -3.28 -17.12 -2.68
CA SER A 20 -3.76 -18.24 -3.51
C SER A 20 -4.10 -17.79 -4.93
N VAL A 21 -4.79 -16.67 -5.09
CA VAL A 21 -5.13 -16.11 -6.42
C VAL A 21 -3.87 -15.73 -7.18
N PHE A 22 -2.91 -15.07 -6.52
CA PHE A 22 -1.63 -14.73 -7.13
C PHE A 22 -0.87 -15.99 -7.59
N PHE A 23 -0.73 -16.97 -6.69
CA PHE A 23 -0.08 -18.25 -6.96
C PHE A 23 -0.69 -18.96 -8.18
N MET A 24 -2.01 -19.13 -8.17
CA MET A 24 -2.73 -19.78 -9.28
C MET A 24 -2.62 -19.01 -10.60
N SER A 25 -2.63 -17.67 -10.54
CA SER A 25 -2.48 -16.82 -11.73
C SER A 25 -1.11 -17.00 -12.39
N ILE A 26 -0.03 -17.05 -11.62
CA ILE A 26 1.32 -17.26 -12.16
C ILE A 26 1.46 -18.66 -12.78
N ILE A 27 0.89 -19.68 -12.12
CA ILE A 27 0.91 -21.06 -12.66
C ILE A 27 0.11 -21.13 -13.98
N LEU A 28 -1.07 -20.52 -14.01
CA LEU A 28 -1.91 -20.49 -15.22
C LEU A 28 -1.18 -19.81 -16.38
N ILE A 29 -0.53 -18.68 -16.12
CA ILE A 29 0.30 -17.99 -17.13
C ILE A 29 1.43 -18.92 -17.57
N GLY A 30 2.15 -19.53 -16.64
CA GLY A 30 3.22 -20.47 -16.94
C GLY A 30 2.75 -21.67 -17.76
N TYR A 31 1.56 -22.20 -17.47
CA TYR A 31 0.94 -23.28 -18.24
C TYR A 31 0.65 -22.87 -19.69
N VAL A 32 0.02 -21.70 -19.89
CA VAL A 32 -0.28 -21.18 -21.24
C VAL A 32 1.00 -20.99 -22.04
N PHE A 33 2.07 -20.44 -21.44
CA PHE A 33 3.36 -20.29 -22.10
C PHE A 33 4.05 -21.63 -22.38
N SER A 34 4.01 -22.55 -21.44
CA SER A 34 4.55 -23.90 -21.59
C SER A 34 3.92 -24.61 -22.78
N TYR A 35 2.59 -24.50 -22.91
CA TYR A 35 1.85 -25.06 -24.04
C TYR A 35 2.21 -24.38 -25.37
N ALA A 36 2.22 -23.03 -25.38
CA ALA A 36 2.51 -22.25 -26.60
C ALA A 36 3.95 -22.39 -27.10
N MET A 37 4.91 -22.65 -26.19
CA MET A 37 6.32 -22.82 -26.54
C MET A 37 6.77 -24.28 -26.57
N GLU A 38 5.85 -25.23 -26.39
CA GLU A 38 6.13 -26.67 -26.34
C GLU A 38 7.29 -27.02 -25.33
N SER A 39 7.37 -26.27 -24.24
CA SER A 39 8.44 -26.39 -23.24
C SER A 39 7.92 -26.50 -21.83
N SER A 40 7.97 -27.69 -21.24
CA SER A 40 7.57 -27.92 -19.84
C SER A 40 8.44 -27.19 -18.82
N ALA A 41 9.66 -26.82 -19.18
CA ALA A 41 10.58 -26.07 -18.31
C ALA A 41 9.97 -24.72 -17.87
N ILE A 42 9.14 -24.09 -18.70
CA ILE A 42 8.46 -22.82 -18.39
C ILE A 42 7.45 -23.02 -17.25
N LEU A 43 6.70 -24.11 -17.26
CA LEU A 43 5.75 -24.42 -16.18
C LEU A 43 6.48 -24.68 -14.87
N TYR A 44 7.55 -25.47 -14.89
CA TYR A 44 8.36 -25.70 -13.67
C TYR A 44 8.94 -24.40 -13.11
N PHE A 45 9.46 -23.53 -14.00
CA PHE A 45 9.93 -22.20 -13.57
C PHE A 45 8.80 -21.36 -12.96
N ALA A 46 7.61 -21.34 -13.57
CA ALA A 46 6.47 -20.58 -13.05
C ALA A 46 6.01 -21.08 -11.67
N VAL A 47 6.00 -22.41 -11.46
CA VAL A 47 5.66 -23.00 -10.15
C VAL A 47 6.70 -22.60 -9.10
N ILE A 48 7.99 -22.78 -9.39
CA ILE A 48 9.08 -22.42 -8.44
C ILE A 48 9.02 -20.90 -8.15
N PHE A 49 8.88 -20.07 -9.18
CA PHE A 49 8.79 -18.63 -9.03
C PHE A 49 7.59 -18.20 -8.19
N SER A 50 6.42 -18.81 -8.38
CA SER A 50 5.21 -18.48 -7.60
C SER A 50 5.35 -18.87 -6.13
N VAL A 51 5.94 -20.03 -5.83
CA VAL A 51 6.22 -20.46 -4.45
C VAL A 51 7.23 -19.52 -3.78
N VAL A 52 8.36 -19.27 -4.42
CA VAL A 52 9.45 -18.44 -3.87
C VAL A 52 8.98 -16.99 -3.69
N SER A 53 8.29 -16.41 -4.67
CA SER A 53 7.79 -15.05 -4.58
C SER A 53 6.72 -14.88 -3.51
N SER A 54 5.81 -15.84 -3.35
CA SER A 54 4.80 -15.84 -2.29
C SER A 54 5.45 -15.93 -0.91
N PHE A 55 6.45 -16.80 -0.76
CA PHE A 55 7.21 -16.95 0.48
C PHE A 55 7.98 -15.67 0.82
N ILE A 56 8.72 -15.10 -0.13
CA ILE A 56 9.44 -13.83 0.03
C ILE A 56 8.47 -12.70 0.39
N SER A 57 7.33 -12.61 -0.30
CA SER A 57 6.32 -11.59 -0.04
C SER A 57 5.77 -11.68 1.40
N TYR A 58 5.57 -12.88 1.92
CA TYR A 58 5.06 -13.04 3.28
C TYR A 58 6.11 -12.69 4.36
N TRP A 59 7.37 -13.17 4.20
CA TRP A 59 8.39 -13.07 5.25
C TRP A 59 9.23 -11.79 5.21
N TRP A 60 9.39 -11.17 4.05
CA TRP A 60 10.26 -9.99 3.85
C TRP A 60 9.54 -8.78 3.26
N SER A 61 8.22 -8.77 3.22
CA SER A 61 7.46 -7.66 2.65
C SER A 61 7.72 -6.32 3.34
N ASP A 62 7.88 -6.30 4.66
CA ASP A 62 8.26 -5.11 5.42
C ASP A 62 9.59 -4.52 4.92
N LYS A 63 10.62 -5.37 4.78
CA LYS A 63 11.94 -4.94 4.31
C LYS A 63 11.91 -4.43 2.86
N ILE A 64 11.09 -5.07 2.01
CA ILE A 64 10.91 -4.66 0.62
C ILE A 64 10.26 -3.28 0.58
N VAL A 65 9.18 -3.06 1.32
CA VAL A 65 8.47 -1.78 1.37
C VAL A 65 9.38 -0.68 1.92
N LEU A 66 10.09 -0.92 3.02
CA LEU A 66 11.03 0.05 3.60
C LEU A 66 12.14 0.44 2.62
N LYS A 67 12.69 -0.54 1.88
CA LYS A 67 13.69 -0.29 0.85
C LYS A 67 13.10 0.52 -0.32
N MET A 68 11.88 0.20 -0.75
CA MET A 68 11.19 0.92 -1.82
C MET A 68 10.87 2.37 -1.45
N SER A 69 10.69 2.66 -0.16
CA SER A 69 10.40 4.00 0.39
C SER A 69 11.65 4.72 0.91
N ASN A 70 12.86 4.18 0.71
CA ASN A 70 14.12 4.72 1.22
C ASN A 70 14.10 5.02 2.73
N ALA A 71 13.30 4.27 3.49
CA ALA A 71 13.15 4.44 4.92
C ALA A 71 14.40 3.98 5.68
N LYS A 72 14.86 4.77 6.65
CA LYS A 72 16.03 4.49 7.49
C LYS A 72 15.60 4.23 8.93
N LEU A 73 16.09 3.14 9.52
CA LEU A 73 15.87 2.85 10.92
C LEU A 73 16.54 3.95 11.75
N ILE A 74 15.82 4.45 12.74
CA ILE A 74 16.38 5.39 13.73
C ILE A 74 16.48 4.73 15.10
N LYS A 75 17.38 5.28 15.93
CA LYS A 75 17.55 4.89 17.33
C LYS A 75 16.87 5.91 18.23
N PHE A 76 16.64 5.52 19.48
CA PHE A 76 16.02 6.39 20.50
C PHE A 76 16.74 7.73 20.63
N GLU A 77 18.08 7.72 20.57
CA GLU A 77 18.90 8.93 20.74
C GLU A 77 18.72 9.94 19.61
N GLU A 78 18.33 9.48 18.41
CA GLU A 78 18.19 10.33 17.22
C GLU A 78 16.88 11.14 17.22
N ASN A 79 15.81 10.59 17.83
CA ASN A 79 14.55 11.31 18.00
C ASN A 79 13.79 10.79 19.22
N LYS A 80 14.14 11.32 20.39
CA LYS A 80 13.56 10.91 21.69
C LYS A 80 12.08 11.21 21.79
N GLU A 81 11.62 12.30 21.17
CA GLU A 81 10.22 12.71 21.25
C GLU A 81 9.32 11.72 20.49
N LEU A 82 9.66 11.41 19.25
CA LEU A 82 8.93 10.45 18.44
C LEU A 82 8.88 9.07 19.12
N TYR A 83 10.01 8.61 19.65
CA TYR A 83 10.06 7.33 20.36
C TYR A 83 9.12 7.30 21.57
N ARG A 84 9.10 8.37 22.39
CA ARG A 84 8.22 8.47 23.56
C ARG A 84 6.75 8.53 23.18
N ILE A 85 6.40 9.23 22.08
CA ILE A 85 5.03 9.25 21.55
C ILE A 85 4.60 7.82 21.19
N VAL A 86 5.40 7.12 20.38
CA VAL A 86 5.09 5.76 19.94
C VAL A 86 4.99 4.80 21.13
N GLU A 87 5.95 4.83 22.05
CA GLU A 87 5.99 3.97 23.24
C GLU A 87 4.76 4.17 24.14
N ASN A 88 4.42 5.42 24.45
CA ASN A 88 3.26 5.75 25.29
C ASN A 88 1.93 5.28 24.66
N LEU A 89 1.77 5.49 23.36
CA LEU A 89 0.60 5.04 22.64
C LEU A 89 0.53 3.51 22.57
N CYS A 90 1.67 2.83 22.40
CA CYS A 90 1.73 1.37 22.42
C CYS A 90 1.36 0.79 23.80
N ILE A 91 1.83 1.39 24.88
CA ILE A 91 1.44 0.99 26.25
C ILE A 91 -0.07 1.13 26.42
N THR A 92 -0.65 2.26 25.97
CA THR A 92 -2.09 2.51 26.04
C THR A 92 -2.90 1.53 25.18
N ALA A 93 -2.39 1.18 24.01
CA ALA A 93 -3.03 0.26 23.07
C ALA A 93 -2.83 -1.23 23.42
N GLY A 94 -1.92 -1.56 24.35
CA GLY A 94 -1.53 -2.94 24.65
C GLY A 94 -0.79 -3.61 23.50
N LEU A 95 -0.03 -2.84 22.72
CA LEU A 95 0.73 -3.31 21.55
C LEU A 95 2.24 -3.32 21.84
N PRO A 96 3.01 -4.23 21.24
CA PRO A 96 4.46 -4.14 21.26
C PRO A 96 4.92 -2.90 20.50
N THR A 97 5.99 -2.25 20.98
CA THR A 97 6.54 -1.06 20.33
C THR A 97 7.13 -1.43 18.95
N PRO A 98 6.62 -0.87 17.85
CA PRO A 98 7.14 -1.13 16.52
C PRO A 98 8.52 -0.51 16.32
N ARG A 99 9.27 -1.00 15.34
CA ARG A 99 10.50 -0.33 14.89
C ARG A 99 10.14 0.96 14.19
N ILE A 100 10.89 2.03 14.46
CA ILE A 100 10.61 3.36 13.94
C ILE A 100 11.61 3.71 12.83
N TYR A 101 11.09 4.17 11.70
CA TYR A 101 11.87 4.57 10.53
C TYR A 101 11.55 6.00 10.12
N ILE A 102 12.54 6.70 9.59
CA ILE A 102 12.38 8.03 8.97
C ILE A 102 12.67 7.95 7.49
N ILE A 103 11.81 8.60 6.71
CA ILE A 103 11.96 8.84 5.28
C ILE A 103 12.38 10.30 5.13
N GLN A 104 13.52 10.53 4.49
CA GLN A 104 14.01 11.88 4.21
C GLN A 104 13.24 12.46 3.01
N ASP A 105 12.11 13.10 3.31
CA ASP A 105 11.20 13.70 2.34
C ASP A 105 10.45 14.84 3.02
N SER A 106 10.35 16.00 2.37
CA SER A 106 9.70 17.22 2.89
C SER A 106 8.18 17.16 2.86
N ALA A 107 7.60 16.26 2.05
CA ALA A 107 6.16 16.03 2.04
C ALA A 107 5.71 15.32 3.31
N PRO A 108 4.71 15.83 4.06
CA PRO A 108 4.25 15.22 5.31
C PRO A 108 3.47 13.94 5.03
N ASN A 109 3.95 12.80 5.53
CA ASN A 109 3.27 11.54 5.41
C ASN A 109 3.77 10.48 6.43
N ALA A 110 3.00 9.40 6.60
CA ALA A 110 3.36 8.26 7.43
C ALA A 110 2.73 6.98 6.89
N PHE A 111 3.25 5.84 7.31
CA PHE A 111 2.61 4.54 7.12
C PHE A 111 3.08 3.52 8.14
N ALA A 112 2.23 2.50 8.37
CA ALA A 112 2.62 1.29 9.09
C ALA A 112 2.74 0.11 8.13
N THR A 113 3.70 -0.78 8.40
CA THR A 113 3.93 -2.01 7.62
C THR A 113 4.38 -3.14 8.54
N GLY A 114 4.30 -4.37 8.06
CA GLY A 114 4.71 -5.55 8.82
C GLY A 114 3.77 -6.73 8.63
N ARG A 115 4.15 -7.90 9.12
CA ARG A 115 3.32 -9.11 9.02
C ARG A 115 2.42 -9.35 10.23
N ASP A 116 2.82 -8.86 11.38
CA ASP A 116 2.11 -8.99 12.67
C ASP A 116 2.55 -7.84 13.61
N PRO A 117 1.89 -7.62 14.75
CA PRO A 117 2.26 -6.56 15.69
C PRO A 117 3.70 -6.68 16.22
N GLU A 118 4.22 -7.90 16.40
CA GLU A 118 5.58 -8.15 16.89
C GLU A 118 6.66 -7.77 15.87
N HIS A 119 6.29 -7.77 14.57
CA HIS A 119 7.18 -7.41 13.47
C HIS A 119 6.72 -6.13 12.75
N ALA A 120 5.96 -5.31 13.45
CA ALA A 120 5.46 -4.05 12.91
C ALA A 120 6.55 -2.97 12.81
N VAL A 121 6.33 -2.07 11.89
CA VAL A 121 7.17 -0.90 11.62
C VAL A 121 6.26 0.29 11.41
N VAL A 122 6.64 1.42 11.96
CA VAL A 122 6.06 2.74 11.66
C VAL A 122 7.13 3.58 10.95
N ALA A 123 6.79 4.13 9.81
CA ALA A 123 7.65 5.01 9.03
C ALA A 123 6.99 6.39 8.90
N VAL A 124 7.73 7.44 9.21
CA VAL A 124 7.29 8.84 9.10
C VAL A 124 8.25 9.62 8.23
N THR A 125 7.76 10.63 7.52
CA THR A 125 8.65 11.53 6.76
C THR A 125 9.24 12.61 7.67
N SER A 126 10.40 13.16 7.29
CA SER A 126 10.97 14.33 7.96
C SER A 126 10.01 15.52 7.92
N GLY A 127 9.33 15.73 6.77
CA GLY A 127 8.34 16.79 6.64
C GLY A 127 7.11 16.62 7.55
N LEU A 128 6.73 15.38 7.91
CA LEU A 128 5.68 15.18 8.91
C LEU A 128 6.12 15.69 10.29
N LEU A 129 7.36 15.36 10.69
CA LEU A 129 7.91 15.79 11.99
C LEU A 129 8.14 17.30 12.08
N GLU A 130 8.40 17.95 10.95
CA GLU A 130 8.62 19.41 10.90
C GLU A 130 7.31 20.21 10.91
N LYS A 131 6.25 19.67 10.28
CA LYS A 131 5.00 20.42 10.02
C LYS A 131 3.90 20.16 11.04
N LEU A 132 3.95 19.03 11.76
CA LEU A 132 2.95 18.69 12.77
C LEU A 132 3.43 19.05 14.17
N ASP A 133 2.51 19.54 14.99
CA ASP A 133 2.75 19.64 16.43
C ASP A 133 2.62 18.26 17.10
N ARG A 134 2.94 18.22 18.39
CA ARG A 134 2.94 16.98 19.15
C ARG A 134 1.57 16.29 19.16
N SER A 135 0.50 17.03 19.35
CA SER A 135 -0.86 16.46 19.45
C SER A 135 -1.35 15.91 18.11
N GLU A 136 -0.99 16.57 17.03
CA GLU A 136 -1.25 16.14 15.66
C GLU A 136 -0.45 14.88 15.31
N LEU A 137 0.84 14.85 15.69
CA LEU A 137 1.70 13.69 15.49
C LEU A 137 1.21 12.48 16.31
N GLU A 138 0.80 12.69 17.56
CA GLU A 138 0.16 11.66 18.38
C GLU A 138 -1.09 11.09 17.69
N GLY A 139 -1.91 11.94 17.06
CA GLY A 139 -3.08 11.51 16.26
C GLY A 139 -2.71 10.61 15.07
N VAL A 140 -1.71 11.03 14.28
CA VAL A 140 -1.22 10.24 13.13
C VAL A 140 -0.62 8.90 13.59
N ILE A 141 0.22 8.90 14.62
CA ILE A 141 0.83 7.66 15.13
C ILE A 141 -0.25 6.72 15.71
N ALA A 142 -1.25 7.26 16.41
CA ALA A 142 -2.37 6.47 16.93
C ALA A 142 -3.19 5.81 15.81
N HIS A 143 -3.42 6.52 14.70
CA HIS A 143 -4.04 5.97 13.50
C HIS A 143 -3.21 4.79 12.92
N GLU A 144 -1.90 4.97 12.77
CA GLU A 144 -1.01 3.90 12.28
C GLU A 144 -0.97 2.68 13.23
N LEU A 145 -0.95 2.93 14.55
CA LEU A 145 -1.02 1.86 15.54
C LEU A 145 -2.34 1.09 15.49
N SER A 146 -3.44 1.75 15.13
CA SER A 146 -4.73 1.08 14.93
C SER A 146 -4.67 0.06 13.80
N HIS A 147 -3.99 0.37 12.69
CA HIS A 147 -3.77 -0.59 11.61
C HIS A 147 -2.92 -1.79 12.07
N ILE A 148 -1.96 -1.57 12.96
CA ILE A 148 -1.16 -2.65 13.55
C ILE A 148 -2.03 -3.55 14.43
N GLY A 149 -2.81 -2.96 15.34
CA GLY A 149 -3.71 -3.67 16.25
C GLY A 149 -4.78 -4.47 15.51
N ASN A 150 -5.36 -3.89 14.46
CA ASN A 150 -6.37 -4.52 13.60
C ASN A 150 -5.78 -5.52 12.59
N ARG A 151 -4.46 -5.70 12.55
CA ARG A 151 -3.75 -6.56 11.59
C ARG A 151 -4.02 -6.22 10.12
N ASP A 152 -4.30 -4.96 9.82
CA ASP A 152 -4.48 -4.46 8.45
C ASP A 152 -3.14 -4.42 7.70
N ILE A 153 -2.04 -4.23 8.43
CA ILE A 153 -0.69 -4.04 7.88
C ILE A 153 -0.25 -5.19 6.99
N LEU A 154 -0.51 -6.45 7.37
CA LEU A 154 -0.10 -7.61 6.59
C LEU A 154 -0.73 -7.61 5.20
N LEU A 155 -2.06 -7.40 5.13
CA LEU A 155 -2.78 -7.40 3.87
C LEU A 155 -2.30 -6.27 2.95
N ALA A 156 -2.18 -5.06 3.49
CA ALA A 156 -1.70 -3.89 2.74
C ALA A 156 -0.26 -4.08 2.22
N THR A 157 0.62 -4.59 3.07
CA THR A 157 2.03 -4.84 2.74
C THR A 157 2.19 -5.91 1.65
N LEU A 158 1.45 -7.01 1.75
CA LEU A 158 1.46 -8.07 0.74
C LEU A 158 0.95 -7.57 -0.60
N VAL A 159 -0.15 -6.83 -0.61
CA VAL A 159 -0.68 -6.23 -1.85
C VAL A 159 0.38 -5.34 -2.50
N THR A 160 1.10 -4.52 -1.71
CA THR A 160 2.19 -3.68 -2.22
C THR A 160 3.24 -4.49 -2.98
N VAL A 161 3.72 -5.57 -2.37
CA VAL A 161 4.78 -6.39 -2.97
C VAL A 161 4.26 -7.13 -4.20
N LEU A 162 3.09 -7.75 -4.12
CA LEU A 162 2.52 -8.50 -5.24
C LEU A 162 2.20 -7.60 -6.44
N VAL A 163 1.65 -6.41 -6.21
CA VAL A 163 1.44 -5.42 -7.26
C VAL A 163 2.76 -4.94 -7.82
N GLY A 164 3.77 -4.71 -6.97
CA GLY A 164 5.13 -4.38 -7.42
C GLY A 164 5.69 -5.42 -8.39
N VAL A 165 5.54 -6.71 -8.09
CA VAL A 165 5.96 -7.81 -8.98
C VAL A 165 5.24 -7.73 -10.34
N VAL A 166 3.92 -7.50 -10.34
CA VAL A 166 3.14 -7.41 -11.58
C VAL A 166 3.55 -6.21 -12.42
N VAL A 167 3.75 -5.05 -11.79
CA VAL A 167 4.20 -3.83 -12.47
C VAL A 167 5.59 -4.05 -13.10
N LEU A 168 6.52 -4.68 -12.36
CA LEU A 168 7.86 -4.99 -12.89
C LEU A 168 7.81 -5.97 -14.06
N LEU A 169 6.97 -7.01 -13.99
CA LEU A 169 6.76 -7.94 -15.10
C LEU A 169 6.17 -7.23 -16.31
N ALA A 170 5.14 -6.41 -16.13
CA ALA A 170 4.53 -5.64 -17.21
C ALA A 170 5.53 -4.69 -17.87
N ASP A 171 6.36 -3.99 -17.09
CA ASP A 171 7.40 -3.11 -17.61
C ASP A 171 8.51 -3.89 -18.35
N PHE A 172 8.92 -5.04 -17.82
CA PHE A 172 9.89 -5.92 -18.48
C PHE A 172 9.40 -6.34 -19.86
N PHE A 173 8.17 -6.84 -19.96
CA PHE A 173 7.59 -7.28 -21.23
C PHE A 173 7.37 -6.12 -22.20
N ARG A 174 6.91 -4.96 -21.71
CA ARG A 174 6.79 -3.76 -22.52
C ARG A 174 8.13 -3.36 -23.14
N ARG A 175 9.20 -3.30 -22.33
CA ARG A 175 10.55 -2.97 -22.82
C ARG A 175 11.04 -4.00 -23.83
N TRP A 176 10.85 -5.28 -23.55
CA TRP A 176 11.27 -6.34 -24.45
C TRP A 176 10.56 -6.27 -25.81
N THR A 177 9.26 -5.97 -25.83
CA THR A 177 8.48 -5.77 -27.05
C THR A 177 8.99 -4.58 -27.86
N PHE A 178 9.26 -3.45 -27.22
CA PHE A 178 9.73 -2.25 -27.93
C PHE A 178 11.19 -2.36 -28.40
N PHE A 179 12.08 -2.89 -27.60
CA PHE A 179 13.52 -2.97 -27.93
C PHE A 179 13.87 -4.24 -28.73
N GLY A 180 13.13 -5.33 -28.59
CA GLY A 180 13.34 -6.57 -29.35
C GLY A 180 12.94 -6.45 -30.81
N SER A 181 11.97 -5.61 -31.14
CA SER A 181 11.45 -5.40 -32.50
C SER A 181 12.42 -4.66 -33.43
N HIS A 182 13.33 -3.83 -32.90
CA HIS A 182 14.26 -3.05 -33.72
C HIS A 182 15.51 -3.82 -34.18
N ARG A 183 15.80 -5.01 -33.66
CA ARG A 183 17.02 -5.76 -33.96
C ARG A 183 16.85 -6.93 -34.94
N ARG A 184 15.62 -7.25 -35.38
CA ARG A 184 15.36 -8.38 -36.30
C ARG A 184 14.50 -7.99 -37.49
N ARG A 185 15.06 -7.14 -38.34
CA ARG A 185 14.77 -7.17 -39.78
C ARG A 185 15.81 -8.12 -40.44
N SER A 186 15.63 -9.41 -40.28
CA SER A 186 16.34 -10.39 -41.06
C SER A 186 15.48 -11.65 -41.13
N ASP A 187 15.19 -12.08 -42.34
CA ASP A 187 14.51 -13.29 -42.77
C ASP A 187 14.72 -14.48 -41.84
N SER A 188 13.71 -14.85 -41.04
CA SER A 188 13.63 -16.20 -40.52
C SER A 188 12.19 -16.58 -40.21
N LYS A 189 11.79 -17.77 -40.62
CA LYS A 189 10.47 -18.43 -40.43
C LYS A 189 9.97 -18.57 -38.98
N GLY A 190 10.72 -18.06 -37.98
CA GLY A 190 10.37 -18.10 -36.54
C GLY A 190 9.71 -16.85 -35.99
N GLY A 191 9.50 -15.78 -36.77
CA GLY A 191 8.96 -14.51 -36.29
C GLY A 191 7.51 -14.55 -35.82
N GLY A 192 6.68 -15.42 -36.41
CA GLY A 192 5.26 -15.52 -36.09
C GLY A 192 4.96 -16.12 -34.73
N GLN A 193 5.74 -17.11 -34.30
CA GLN A 193 5.55 -17.76 -32.99
C GLN A 193 5.91 -16.82 -31.84
N LEU A 194 6.99 -16.06 -31.95
CA LEU A 194 7.37 -15.06 -30.95
C LEU A 194 6.33 -13.93 -30.87
N GLN A 195 5.80 -13.47 -32.01
CA GLN A 195 4.76 -12.45 -32.05
C GLN A 195 3.46 -12.93 -31.42
N LEU A 196 3.07 -14.21 -31.64
CA LEU A 196 1.91 -14.83 -30.98
C LEU A 196 2.08 -14.89 -29.45
N ILE A 197 3.25 -15.30 -28.98
CA ILE A 197 3.56 -15.35 -27.55
C ILE A 197 3.45 -13.97 -26.91
N MET A 198 4.00 -12.94 -27.56
CA MET A 198 3.93 -11.58 -27.08
C MET A 198 2.49 -11.04 -27.06
N LEU A 199 1.67 -11.41 -28.04
CA LEU A 199 0.25 -11.08 -28.07
C LEU A 199 -0.51 -11.75 -26.90
N ILE A 200 -0.31 -13.04 -26.70
CA ILE A 200 -0.91 -13.80 -25.58
C ILE A 200 -0.50 -13.17 -24.24
N LEU A 201 0.77 -12.83 -24.07
CA LEU A 201 1.26 -12.17 -22.85
C LEU A 201 0.61 -10.80 -22.63
N ALA A 202 0.51 -9.98 -23.69
CA ALA A 202 -0.15 -8.68 -23.61
C ALA A 202 -1.63 -8.83 -23.18
N ILE A 203 -2.33 -9.82 -23.72
CA ILE A 203 -3.71 -10.15 -23.35
C ILE A 203 -3.79 -10.60 -21.89
N VAL A 204 -2.90 -11.50 -21.46
CA VAL A 204 -2.86 -11.98 -20.06
C VAL A 204 -2.59 -10.84 -19.09
N LEU A 205 -1.61 -9.99 -19.38
CA LEU A 205 -1.31 -8.82 -18.54
C LEU A 205 -2.46 -7.80 -18.53
N SER A 206 -3.16 -7.62 -19.65
CA SER A 206 -4.32 -6.73 -19.71
C SER A 206 -5.51 -7.24 -18.88
N ILE A 207 -5.64 -8.55 -18.71
CA ILE A 207 -6.64 -9.19 -17.85
C ILE A 207 -6.20 -9.15 -16.37
N LEU A 208 -4.91 -9.39 -16.11
CA LEU A 208 -4.38 -9.39 -14.75
C LEU A 208 -4.36 -7.99 -14.09
N ALA A 209 -4.03 -6.95 -14.86
CA ALA A 209 -3.94 -5.59 -14.32
C ALA A 209 -5.25 -5.13 -13.64
N PRO A 210 -6.45 -5.29 -14.23
CA PRO A 210 -7.72 -4.98 -13.55
C PRO A 210 -7.97 -5.85 -12.33
N ILE A 211 -7.62 -7.14 -12.36
CA ILE A 211 -7.79 -8.05 -11.23
C ILE A 211 -6.92 -7.57 -10.06
N PHE A 212 -5.67 -7.22 -10.30
CA PHE A 212 -4.79 -6.68 -9.28
C PHE A 212 -5.25 -5.32 -8.74
N ALA A 213 -5.74 -4.43 -9.62
CA ALA A 213 -6.34 -3.18 -9.20
C ALA A 213 -7.58 -3.42 -8.31
N TYR A 214 -8.41 -4.40 -8.64
CA TYR A 214 -9.56 -4.79 -7.82
C TYR A 214 -9.15 -5.39 -6.47
N LEU A 215 -8.13 -6.26 -6.46
CA LEU A 215 -7.58 -6.82 -5.22
C LEU A 215 -6.97 -5.73 -4.33
N MET A 216 -6.30 -4.73 -4.93
CA MET A 216 -5.85 -3.53 -4.20
C MET A 216 -7.01 -2.78 -3.56
N GLN A 217 -8.08 -2.50 -4.29
CA GLN A 217 -9.28 -1.85 -3.75
C GLN A 217 -9.92 -2.67 -2.62
N PHE A 218 -9.89 -4.00 -2.74
CA PHE A 218 -10.42 -4.91 -1.72
C PHE A 218 -9.54 -4.92 -0.45
N ALA A 219 -8.23 -4.78 -0.61
CA ALA A 219 -7.28 -4.64 0.49
C ALA A 219 -7.44 -3.30 1.23
N ILE A 220 -7.83 -2.25 0.53
CA ILE A 220 -8.00 -0.90 1.05
C ILE A 220 -9.50 -0.62 1.20
N SER A 221 -10.03 -0.81 2.39
CA SER A 221 -11.45 -0.55 2.67
C SER A 221 -11.62 0.81 3.34
N ARG A 222 -12.45 1.71 2.77
CA ARG A 222 -12.83 2.98 3.42
C ARG A 222 -13.33 2.80 4.85
N LYS A 223 -14.06 1.70 5.12
CA LYS A 223 -14.54 1.37 6.47
C LYS A 223 -13.40 1.14 7.45
N ARG A 224 -12.25 0.63 7.00
CA ARG A 224 -11.08 0.44 7.86
C ARG A 224 -10.38 1.75 8.16
N GLU A 225 -10.32 2.67 7.21
CA GLU A 225 -9.78 4.01 7.44
C GLU A 225 -10.59 4.76 8.52
N PHE A 226 -11.94 4.76 8.38
CA PHE A 226 -12.80 5.34 9.41
C PHE A 226 -12.72 4.62 10.76
N ALA A 227 -12.51 3.31 10.76
CA ALA A 227 -12.30 2.56 12.00
C ALA A 227 -10.94 2.92 12.63
N ALA A 228 -9.88 3.05 11.84
CA ALA A 228 -8.57 3.46 12.32
C ALA A 228 -8.57 4.91 12.83
N ASP A 229 -9.31 5.80 12.17
CA ASP A 229 -9.54 7.17 12.66
C ASP A 229 -10.24 7.17 14.03
N ALA A 230 -11.29 6.35 14.18
CA ALA A 230 -12.03 6.24 15.43
C ALA A 230 -11.18 5.61 16.54
N ASP A 231 -10.46 4.53 16.25
CA ASP A 231 -9.57 3.86 17.20
C ASP A 231 -8.43 4.80 17.63
N GLY A 232 -7.83 5.54 16.69
CA GLY A 232 -6.78 6.52 16.94
C GLY A 232 -7.29 7.69 17.81
N ALA A 233 -8.50 8.18 17.51
CA ALA A 233 -9.15 9.21 18.30
C ALA A 233 -9.47 8.74 19.74
N LEU A 234 -9.88 7.48 19.91
CA LEU A 234 -10.11 6.89 21.22
C LEU A 234 -8.80 6.69 22.00
N LEU A 235 -7.73 6.29 21.31
CA LEU A 235 -6.43 6.07 21.92
C LEU A 235 -5.81 7.35 22.47
N THR A 236 -5.90 8.45 21.70
CA THR A 236 -5.40 9.76 22.13
C THR A 236 -6.40 10.52 23.01
N ARG A 237 -7.68 10.15 22.99
CA ARG A 237 -8.81 10.91 23.54
C ARG A 237 -8.89 12.36 23.02
N TYR A 238 -8.28 12.61 21.88
CA TYR A 238 -8.24 13.93 21.24
C TYR A 238 -8.42 13.83 19.72
N PRO A 239 -9.68 13.63 19.24
CA PRO A 239 -9.98 13.52 17.81
C PRO A 239 -9.52 14.71 16.97
N GLU A 240 -9.55 15.93 17.55
CA GLU A 240 -9.17 17.15 16.85
C GLU A 240 -7.68 17.15 16.45
N GLY A 241 -6.79 16.51 17.22
CA GLY A 241 -5.37 16.37 16.87
C GLY A 241 -5.19 15.65 15.53
N LEU A 242 -5.87 14.52 15.33
CA LEU A 242 -5.83 13.80 14.04
C LEU A 242 -6.53 14.60 12.93
N ALA A 243 -7.64 15.29 13.24
CA ALA A 243 -8.36 16.11 12.26
C ALA A 243 -7.46 17.24 11.72
N MET A 244 -6.79 17.98 12.61
CA MET A 244 -5.85 19.04 12.24
C MET A 244 -4.63 18.50 11.47
N ALA A 245 -4.09 17.34 11.88
CA ALA A 245 -3.02 16.66 11.15
C ALA A 245 -3.43 16.35 9.70
N LEU A 246 -4.61 15.75 9.50
CA LEU A 246 -5.13 15.42 8.17
C LEU A 246 -5.36 16.67 7.31
N GLU A 247 -5.82 17.77 7.89
CA GLU A 247 -5.95 19.06 7.18
C GLU A 247 -4.59 19.58 6.73
N LYS A 248 -3.58 19.62 7.62
CA LYS A 248 -2.23 20.07 7.28
C LYS A 248 -1.59 19.18 6.21
N ILE A 249 -1.67 17.85 6.38
CA ILE A 249 -1.13 16.88 5.42
C ILE A 249 -1.81 17.04 4.06
N SER A 250 -3.13 17.24 4.00
CA SER A 250 -3.85 17.37 2.74
C SER A 250 -3.63 18.71 2.05
N ALA A 251 -3.43 19.78 2.81
CA ALA A 251 -3.18 21.12 2.29
C ALA A 251 -1.76 21.31 1.75
N ASP A 252 -0.83 20.47 2.15
CA ASP A 252 0.55 20.53 1.69
C ASP A 252 0.64 20.24 0.19
N PRO A 253 1.27 21.11 -0.64
CA PRO A 253 1.31 20.93 -2.08
C PRO A 253 2.39 19.95 -2.56
N GLU A 254 3.36 19.61 -1.71
CA GLU A 254 4.51 18.82 -2.11
C GLU A 254 4.12 17.37 -2.41
N PRO A 255 4.54 16.81 -3.58
CA PRO A 255 4.42 15.39 -3.84
C PRO A 255 5.46 14.61 -3.02
N LEU A 256 5.13 13.42 -2.58
CA LEU A 256 6.05 12.54 -1.89
C LEU A 256 6.95 11.82 -2.92
N GLU A 257 8.22 12.22 -3.01
CA GLU A 257 9.18 11.66 -3.99
C GLU A 257 9.57 10.22 -3.68
N ALA A 258 9.61 9.86 -2.39
CA ALA A 258 9.92 8.51 -1.92
C ALA A 258 8.82 7.49 -2.25
N ALA A 259 7.61 7.93 -2.64
CA ALA A 259 6.52 7.04 -2.96
C ALA A 259 6.54 6.59 -4.43
N ASN A 260 6.10 5.37 -4.65
CA ASN A 260 5.85 4.84 -5.98
C ASN A 260 4.42 4.27 -6.08
N ARG A 261 4.01 3.86 -7.29
CA ARG A 261 2.64 3.36 -7.52
C ARG A 261 2.27 2.14 -6.68
N ALA A 262 3.25 1.32 -6.30
CA ALA A 262 3.00 0.14 -5.48
C ALA A 262 2.86 0.49 -4.00
N THR A 263 3.62 1.48 -3.49
CA THR A 263 3.60 1.90 -2.08
C THR A 263 2.56 2.96 -1.76
N ALA A 264 2.01 3.64 -2.78
CA ALA A 264 1.15 4.82 -2.61
C ALA A 264 -0.05 4.63 -1.67
N HIS A 265 -0.61 3.43 -1.64
CA HIS A 265 -1.78 3.11 -0.84
C HIS A 265 -1.49 2.78 0.64
N LEU A 266 -0.21 2.69 1.01
CA LEU A 266 0.19 2.50 2.40
C LEU A 266 0.15 3.80 3.19
N TYR A 267 0.37 4.92 2.54
CA TYR A 267 0.49 6.22 3.19
C TYR A 267 -0.85 6.75 3.68
N ILE A 268 -0.87 7.46 4.81
CA ILE A 268 -2.09 8.04 5.42
C ILE A 268 -2.80 9.03 4.48
N SER A 269 -2.05 9.66 3.57
CA SER A 269 -2.56 10.56 2.53
C SER A 269 -1.97 10.19 1.17
N SER A 270 -2.74 10.44 0.09
CA SER A 270 -2.25 10.19 -1.27
C SER A 270 -0.92 10.89 -1.54
N PRO A 271 0.15 10.17 -1.89
CA PRO A 271 1.46 10.77 -2.13
C PRO A 271 1.55 11.53 -3.46
N PHE A 272 0.63 11.25 -4.39
CA PHE A 272 0.60 11.89 -5.70
C PHE A 272 -0.39 13.05 -5.71
N LYS A 273 0.05 14.18 -5.20
CA LYS A 273 -0.75 15.41 -5.22
C LYS A 273 -0.71 15.98 -6.63
N LYS A 274 -1.86 16.12 -7.27
CA LYS A 274 -1.98 16.97 -8.46
C LYS A 274 -1.95 18.42 -7.97
N HIS A 275 -1.17 19.26 -8.64
CA HIS A 275 -1.27 20.70 -8.54
C HIS A 275 -2.69 21.14 -9.01
N THR A 276 -3.68 20.96 -8.17
CA THR A 276 -4.96 21.63 -8.29
C THR A 276 -5.02 22.57 -7.09
N PRO A 277 -4.99 23.89 -7.32
CA PRO A 277 -5.44 24.84 -6.31
C PRO A 277 -6.78 24.32 -5.82
N TYR A 278 -7.03 24.39 -4.52
CA TYR A 278 -8.25 24.00 -3.83
C TYR A 278 -9.47 24.13 -4.76
N PRO A 279 -10.15 23.06 -5.15
CA PRO A 279 -11.30 23.20 -6.00
C PRO A 279 -12.38 23.86 -5.14
N SER A 280 -12.67 25.13 -5.46
CA SER A 280 -13.92 25.77 -5.08
C SER A 280 -15.07 24.77 -5.23
N GLN A 281 -16.02 24.79 -4.30
CA GLN A 281 -17.12 23.83 -4.09
C GLN A 281 -17.94 23.40 -5.32
N GLU A 282 -17.73 23.96 -6.48
CA GLU A 282 -18.49 23.69 -7.71
C GLU A 282 -17.99 22.52 -8.57
N GLY A 283 -16.74 22.04 -8.38
CA GLY A 283 -16.15 20.96 -9.22
C GLY A 283 -16.47 19.53 -8.82
N ASN A 284 -17.02 19.28 -7.63
CA ASN A 284 -17.06 17.93 -7.02
C ASN A 284 -18.31 17.09 -7.37
N LYS A 285 -19.29 17.66 -8.07
CA LYS A 285 -20.55 16.94 -8.41
C LYS A 285 -20.43 15.97 -9.59
N LYS A 286 -19.30 15.88 -10.31
CA LYS A 286 -19.15 15.05 -11.53
C LYS A 286 -17.95 14.10 -11.56
N LYS A 287 -17.28 13.81 -10.45
CA LYS A 287 -16.39 12.64 -10.45
C LYS A 287 -17.28 11.40 -10.46
N GLY A 288 -17.34 10.73 -11.63
CA GLY A 288 -18.20 9.57 -11.80
C GLY A 288 -17.93 8.50 -10.73
N PHE A 289 -18.92 7.68 -10.42
CA PHE A 289 -18.87 6.57 -9.46
C PHE A 289 -17.58 5.76 -9.56
N PHE A 290 -17.09 5.49 -10.77
CA PHE A 290 -15.83 4.77 -11.02
C PHE A 290 -14.59 5.53 -10.52
N ALA A 291 -14.51 6.84 -10.65
CA ALA A 291 -13.36 7.62 -10.17
C ALA A 291 -13.31 7.63 -8.63
N ARG A 292 -14.48 7.68 -7.97
CA ARG A 292 -14.57 7.54 -6.50
C ARG A 292 -14.25 6.13 -6.02
N ALA A 293 -14.60 5.10 -6.79
CA ALA A 293 -14.29 3.71 -6.47
C ALA A 293 -12.78 3.41 -6.61
N MET A 294 -12.05 4.19 -7.42
CA MET A 294 -10.60 4.06 -7.63
C MET A 294 -9.74 4.82 -6.61
N MET A 295 -10.35 5.60 -5.71
CA MET A 295 -9.60 6.30 -4.65
C MET A 295 -9.22 5.30 -3.55
N THR A 296 -7.96 5.27 -3.20
CA THR A 296 -7.40 4.36 -2.17
C THR A 296 -7.84 4.73 -0.75
N HIS A 297 -8.02 6.01 -0.46
CA HIS A 297 -8.49 6.52 0.83
C HIS A 297 -9.83 7.25 0.68
N PRO A 298 -10.64 7.36 1.76
CA PRO A 298 -11.78 8.27 1.79
C PRO A 298 -11.31 9.72 1.54
N PRO A 299 -12.18 10.59 1.01
CA PRO A 299 -11.90 12.02 0.97
C PRO A 299 -11.52 12.55 2.36
N MET A 300 -10.49 13.41 2.42
CA MET A 300 -10.00 13.93 3.70
C MET A 300 -11.07 14.73 4.43
N GLU A 301 -11.91 15.45 3.68
CA GLU A 301 -13.04 16.21 4.24
C GLU A 301 -14.04 15.29 4.98
N GLU A 302 -14.29 14.08 4.46
CA GLU A 302 -15.19 13.11 5.10
C GLU A 302 -14.57 12.56 6.39
N ARG A 303 -13.24 12.29 6.41
CA ARG A 303 -12.52 11.84 7.60
C ARG A 303 -12.50 12.91 8.69
N VAL A 304 -12.13 14.14 8.33
CA VAL A 304 -12.12 15.30 9.25
C VAL A 304 -13.50 15.56 9.83
N ALA A 305 -14.54 15.55 8.99
CA ALA A 305 -15.92 15.73 9.46
C ALA A 305 -16.36 14.63 10.42
N ALA A 306 -15.98 13.37 10.16
CA ALA A 306 -16.27 12.24 11.03
C ALA A 306 -15.57 12.38 12.39
N LEU A 307 -14.29 12.76 12.40
CA LEU A 307 -13.51 12.99 13.63
C LEU A 307 -14.10 14.11 14.50
N ARG A 308 -14.45 15.25 13.89
CA ARG A 308 -15.08 16.38 14.61
C ARG A 308 -16.50 16.08 15.10
N GLY A 309 -17.19 15.13 14.45
CA GLY A 309 -18.49 14.64 14.90
C GLY A 309 -18.43 13.62 16.04
N MET A 310 -17.24 13.19 16.46
CA MET A 310 -17.05 12.23 17.56
C MET A 310 -17.21 12.93 18.90
N ASP A 311 -18.26 12.59 19.65
CA ASP A 311 -18.43 13.01 21.05
C ASP A 311 -17.65 12.05 21.96
N VAL A 312 -16.40 12.37 22.23
CA VAL A 312 -15.59 11.64 23.22
C VAL A 312 -16.03 12.09 24.60
N LYS A 313 -17.12 11.52 25.11
CA LYS A 313 -17.55 11.79 26.49
C LYS A 313 -16.43 11.47 27.46
N LYS A 314 -16.12 12.48 28.28
CA LYS A 314 -15.20 12.39 29.42
C LYS A 314 -15.63 11.35 30.44
#